data_33f51a721183c05a7fbc16239f7bedb5
#
_entry.id   33f51a721183c05a7fbc16239f7bedb5
#
_cell.length_a   1.000
_cell.length_b   1.000
_cell.length_c   1.000
_cell.angle_alpha   90.00
_cell.angle_beta   90.00
_cell.angle_gamma   90.00
#
_symmetry.space_group_name_H-M   'P 1'
#
loop_
_entity.id
_entity.type
_entity.pdbx_description
1 polymer ?
#
loop_
_entity_poly.entity_id
_entity_poly.type
_entity_poly.pdbx_seq_one_letter_code
_entity_poly.pdbx_strand_id
1 'polypeptide(L)'
;FRTSRAIPAYNSDGSYFYYDNEKTRFASLPYNILNELETTGRDIKQQAFRANAHLTWRPWEWLKWYTLVGYSNSTSGEEMWADERSFYASQRRLTPFGTDMNGVQDFYEYSSLPLGGELIYQDTSSKRYTFRNVADFSKKWGVHHVFASAGTELTSVVSNSHKGRSLGYMPFRGKSFADIDLTLYQAYARSIQQNPMSIIDNTTNTLSYFSVLTYTYNNKYIANFNLRADGSNRFGQDKSARFLPIWSISGRWNVHHEKFAEKWDW
;
A
#
# COMPACT_ATOMS: atom_id res chain seq x y z
N PHE A 1 7.78 -13.53 -16.52
CA PHE A 1 8.44 -14.07 -17.72
C PHE A 1 8.40 -15.60 -17.66
N ARG A 2 7.81 -16.25 -18.68
CA ARG A 2 7.79 -17.72 -18.82
C ARG A 2 8.72 -18.11 -19.99
N THR A 3 9.96 -18.43 -19.66
CA THR A 3 10.89 -18.99 -20.65
C THR A 3 11.33 -20.39 -20.19
N SER A 4 11.55 -21.29 -21.15
CA SER A 4 12.08 -22.61 -20.85
C SER A 4 13.60 -22.55 -20.66
N ARG A 5 14.14 -23.29 -19.68
CA ARG A 5 15.59 -23.46 -19.51
C ARG A 5 16.27 -24.16 -20.68
N ALA A 6 15.49 -24.81 -21.55
CA ALA A 6 15.99 -25.45 -22.76
C ALA A 6 16.25 -24.48 -23.91
N ILE A 7 15.77 -23.21 -23.82
CA ILE A 7 15.99 -22.19 -24.82
C ILE A 7 17.31 -21.47 -24.47
N PRO A 8 18.31 -21.44 -25.35
CA PRO A 8 19.55 -20.72 -25.10
C PRO A 8 19.31 -19.22 -25.01
N ALA A 9 20.05 -18.52 -24.17
CA ALA A 9 19.98 -17.05 -24.05
C ALA A 9 20.88 -16.37 -25.09
N TYR A 10 21.93 -17.05 -25.55
CA TYR A 10 22.94 -16.54 -26.47
C TYR A 10 23.16 -17.48 -27.66
N ASN A 11 23.54 -16.91 -28.76
CA ASN A 11 24.12 -17.60 -29.90
C ASN A 11 25.59 -18.00 -29.61
N SER A 12 26.17 -18.81 -30.47
CA SER A 12 27.57 -19.24 -30.36
C SER A 12 28.59 -18.09 -30.49
N ASP A 13 28.19 -16.97 -31.08
CA ASP A 13 28.97 -15.75 -31.23
C ASP A 13 28.83 -14.76 -30.05
N GLY A 14 28.01 -15.12 -29.04
CA GLY A 14 27.77 -14.28 -27.87
C GLY A 14 26.66 -13.26 -28.05
N SER A 15 26.03 -13.15 -29.20
CA SER A 15 24.85 -12.32 -29.43
C SER A 15 23.60 -12.95 -28.76
N TYR A 16 22.55 -12.18 -28.52
CA TYR A 16 21.31 -12.67 -27.98
C TYR A 16 20.61 -13.64 -28.95
N PHE A 17 20.21 -14.81 -28.45
CA PHE A 17 19.39 -15.74 -29.20
C PHE A 17 17.92 -15.35 -29.10
N TYR A 18 17.33 -14.95 -30.21
CA TYR A 18 15.91 -14.63 -30.29
C TYR A 18 15.14 -15.79 -30.89
N TYR A 19 13.99 -16.11 -30.31
CA TYR A 19 13.05 -17.09 -30.85
C TYR A 19 11.69 -16.44 -31.07
N ASP A 20 10.96 -16.91 -32.08
CA ASP A 20 9.62 -16.45 -32.39
C ASP A 20 8.66 -16.85 -31.26
N ASN A 21 8.16 -15.87 -30.54
CA ASN A 21 7.28 -16.09 -29.40
C ASN A 21 5.81 -15.83 -29.73
N GLU A 22 5.54 -14.84 -30.57
CA GLU A 22 4.20 -14.42 -30.94
C GLU A 22 4.16 -13.98 -32.40
N LYS A 23 3.02 -14.25 -33.06
CA LYS A 23 2.74 -13.75 -34.41
C LYS A 23 1.69 -12.66 -34.34
N THR A 24 1.99 -11.52 -34.90
CA THR A 24 1.04 -10.43 -35.10
C THR A 24 0.50 -10.42 -36.54
N ARG A 25 -0.33 -9.43 -36.84
CA ARG A 25 -0.81 -9.19 -38.20
C ARG A 25 0.31 -8.90 -39.20
N PHE A 26 1.41 -8.31 -38.75
CA PHE A 26 2.47 -7.81 -39.64
C PHE A 26 3.78 -8.61 -39.57
N ALA A 27 4.08 -9.21 -38.43
CA ALA A 27 5.36 -9.88 -38.25
C ALA A 27 5.32 -10.94 -37.14
N SER A 28 6.33 -11.82 -37.14
CA SER A 28 6.70 -12.62 -35.98
C SER A 28 7.49 -11.77 -35.00
N LEU A 29 7.15 -11.84 -33.71
CA LEU A 29 7.82 -11.07 -32.68
C LEU A 29 8.89 -11.91 -31.98
N PRO A 30 10.17 -11.55 -32.16
CA PRO A 30 11.27 -12.24 -31.52
C PRO A 30 11.34 -11.91 -30.02
N TYR A 31 11.64 -12.89 -29.20
CA TYR A 31 11.78 -12.76 -27.75
C TYR A 31 13.13 -13.27 -27.26
N ASN A 32 13.75 -12.52 -26.37
CA ASN A 32 14.88 -12.95 -25.56
C ASN A 32 14.75 -12.39 -24.14
N ILE A 33 14.89 -13.23 -23.11
CA ILE A 33 14.72 -12.83 -21.72
C ILE A 33 15.73 -11.78 -21.25
N LEU A 34 16.98 -11.86 -21.75
CA LEU A 34 18.01 -10.90 -21.34
C LEU A 34 17.74 -9.53 -21.95
N ASN A 35 17.26 -9.49 -23.20
CA ASN A 35 16.80 -8.26 -23.81
C ASN A 35 15.68 -7.61 -22.97
N GLU A 36 14.71 -8.41 -22.50
CA GLU A 36 13.63 -7.87 -21.67
C GLU A 36 14.13 -7.31 -20.33
N LEU A 37 15.11 -7.97 -19.70
CA LEU A 37 15.71 -7.49 -18.46
C LEU A 37 16.48 -6.18 -18.64
N GLU A 38 17.03 -5.92 -19.82
CA GLU A 38 17.74 -4.69 -20.14
C GLU A 38 16.81 -3.56 -20.61
N THR A 39 15.72 -3.93 -21.28
CA THR A 39 14.84 -2.97 -21.95
C THR A 39 13.57 -2.67 -21.17
N THR A 40 13.39 -3.28 -20.01
CA THR A 40 12.30 -3.00 -19.06
C THR A 40 12.84 -2.79 -17.66
N GLY A 41 12.15 -2.00 -16.86
CA GLY A 41 12.54 -1.77 -15.48
C GLY A 41 11.41 -1.30 -14.60
N ARG A 42 11.63 -1.43 -13.29
CA ARG A 42 10.75 -0.91 -12.25
C ARG A 42 11.60 -0.38 -11.11
N ASP A 43 11.49 0.92 -10.86
CA ASP A 43 12.16 1.62 -9.77
C ASP A 43 11.13 2.04 -8.72
N ILE A 44 11.41 1.72 -7.45
CA ILE A 44 10.56 2.12 -6.33
C ILE A 44 11.43 2.88 -5.33
N LYS A 45 11.04 4.12 -5.04
CA LYS A 45 11.67 4.98 -4.03
C LYS A 45 10.67 5.23 -2.90
N GLN A 46 11.05 4.86 -1.68
CA GLN A 46 10.21 5.04 -0.51
C GLN A 46 10.95 5.85 0.54
N GLN A 47 10.24 6.81 1.13
CA GLN A 47 10.71 7.59 2.26
C GLN A 47 9.64 7.63 3.34
N ALA A 48 10.05 7.47 4.58
CA ALA A 48 9.15 7.55 5.71
C ALA A 48 9.79 8.35 6.85
N PHE A 49 9.01 9.27 7.40
CA PHE A 49 9.34 10.03 8.60
C PHE A 49 8.27 9.78 9.64
N ARG A 50 8.69 9.57 10.90
CA ARG A 50 7.77 9.41 12.02
C ARG A 50 8.31 10.16 13.24
N ALA A 51 7.45 10.96 13.86
CA ALA A 51 7.72 11.64 15.11
C ALA A 51 6.58 11.38 16.10
N ASN A 52 6.93 11.05 17.34
CA ASN A 52 5.98 10.86 18.43
C ASN A 52 6.47 11.62 19.65
N ALA A 53 5.55 12.33 20.31
CA ALA A 53 5.77 12.96 21.61
C ALA A 53 4.86 12.31 22.64
N HIS A 54 5.41 12.00 23.79
CA HIS A 54 4.71 11.39 24.91
C HIS A 54 4.81 12.28 26.14
N LEU A 55 3.67 12.54 26.76
CA LEU A 55 3.60 13.21 28.05
C LEU A 55 2.95 12.26 29.06
N THR A 56 3.64 12.00 30.14
CA THR A 56 3.08 11.25 31.28
C THR A 56 3.05 12.15 32.49
N TRP A 57 1.87 12.29 33.07
CA TRP A 57 1.66 13.08 34.28
C TRP A 57 1.04 12.21 35.37
N ARG A 58 1.63 12.23 36.56
CA ARG A 58 1.15 11.49 37.74
C ARG A 58 0.89 12.47 38.86
N PRO A 59 -0.33 13.07 38.90
CA PRO A 59 -0.68 14.02 39.96
C PRO A 59 -0.80 13.33 41.34
N TRP A 60 -1.15 12.06 41.35
CA TRP A 60 -1.25 11.22 42.55
C TRP A 60 -0.72 9.82 42.27
N GLU A 61 -0.35 9.06 43.28
CA GLU A 61 0.17 7.68 43.14
C GLU A 61 -0.85 6.74 42.46
N TRP A 62 -2.13 7.01 42.64
CA TRP A 62 -3.25 6.20 42.12
C TRP A 62 -3.77 6.68 40.75
N LEU A 63 -3.30 7.83 40.23
CA LEU A 63 -3.73 8.38 38.93
C LEU A 63 -2.53 8.69 38.04
N LYS A 64 -2.56 8.12 36.87
CA LYS A 64 -1.59 8.39 35.80
C LYS A 64 -2.33 8.83 34.56
N TRP A 65 -1.93 9.98 34.04
CA TRP A 65 -2.42 10.50 32.76
C TRP A 65 -1.32 10.36 31.72
N TYR A 66 -1.70 9.90 30.51
CA TYR A 66 -0.81 9.69 29.41
C TYR A 66 -1.37 10.33 28.14
N THR A 67 -0.59 11.16 27.48
CA THR A 67 -0.92 11.80 26.21
C THR A 67 0.13 11.44 25.16
N LEU A 68 -0.31 11.05 24.00
CA LEU A 68 0.53 10.81 22.82
C LEU A 68 0.08 11.72 21.68
N VAL A 69 1.04 12.41 21.06
CA VAL A 69 0.89 13.11 19.80
C VAL A 69 1.83 12.48 18.80
N GLY A 70 1.29 11.96 17.70
CA GLY A 70 2.05 11.29 16.66
C GLY A 70 1.84 11.94 15.30
N TYR A 71 2.91 12.03 14.55
CA TYR A 71 2.91 12.41 13.15
C TYR A 71 3.75 11.43 12.35
N SER A 72 3.22 10.94 11.24
CA SER A 72 4.02 10.21 10.26
C SER A 72 3.68 10.66 8.84
N ASN A 73 4.71 10.74 8.03
CA ASN A 73 4.62 11.00 6.60
C ASN A 73 5.39 9.91 5.86
N SER A 74 4.76 9.28 4.88
CA SER A 74 5.42 8.35 3.98
C SER A 74 5.10 8.72 2.53
N THR A 75 6.12 8.68 1.69
CA THR A 75 6.01 8.89 0.25
C THR A 75 6.58 7.68 -0.46
N SER A 76 5.93 7.29 -1.55
CA SER A 76 6.38 6.21 -2.43
C SER A 76 6.22 6.67 -3.85
N GLY A 77 7.33 6.77 -4.58
CA GLY A 77 7.36 6.97 -6.02
C GLY A 77 7.71 5.66 -6.72
N GLU A 78 6.97 5.32 -7.74
CA GLU A 78 7.17 4.14 -8.57
C GLU A 78 7.24 4.55 -10.03
N GLU A 79 8.29 4.13 -10.72
CA GLU A 79 8.45 4.25 -12.16
C GLU A 79 8.58 2.85 -12.76
N MET A 80 7.68 2.48 -13.67
CA MET A 80 7.76 1.28 -14.49
C MET A 80 7.95 1.70 -15.94
N TRP A 81 8.92 1.12 -16.63
CA TRP A 81 9.21 1.47 -18.00
C TRP A 81 9.52 0.25 -18.86
N ALA A 82 9.17 0.38 -20.12
CA ALA A 82 9.58 -0.49 -21.19
C ALA A 82 10.06 0.38 -22.34
N ASP A 83 11.27 0.14 -22.84
CA ASP A 83 11.78 0.91 -23.98
C ASP A 83 11.27 0.39 -25.32
N GLU A 84 11.60 1.08 -26.38
CA GLU A 84 11.18 0.79 -27.76
C GLU A 84 11.68 -0.57 -28.30
N ARG A 85 12.73 -1.16 -27.70
CA ARG A 85 13.33 -2.45 -28.10
C ARG A 85 12.77 -3.64 -27.35
N SER A 86 11.95 -3.40 -26.32
CA SER A 86 11.34 -4.47 -25.54
C SER A 86 10.33 -5.27 -26.37
N PHE A 87 10.18 -6.53 -25.99
CA PHE A 87 9.11 -7.37 -26.54
C PHE A 87 7.74 -6.78 -26.22
N TYR A 88 7.58 -6.22 -25.00
CA TYR A 88 6.38 -5.52 -24.62
C TYR A 88 6.00 -4.38 -25.59
N ALA A 89 6.96 -3.54 -25.96
CA ALA A 89 6.73 -2.47 -26.93
C ALA A 89 6.42 -3.04 -28.32
N SER A 90 7.11 -4.12 -28.72
CA SER A 90 6.91 -4.79 -30.00
C SER A 90 5.51 -5.40 -30.12
N GLN A 91 4.95 -5.98 -29.05
CA GLN A 91 3.55 -6.49 -29.03
C GLN A 91 2.54 -5.35 -29.31
N ARG A 92 2.76 -4.18 -28.79
CA ARG A 92 1.88 -3.00 -28.96
C ARG A 92 2.10 -2.29 -30.27
N ARG A 93 3.34 -2.34 -30.78
CA ARG A 93 3.71 -1.85 -32.11
C ARG A 93 3.21 -2.78 -33.20
N LEU A 94 3.10 -4.07 -32.90
CA LEU A 94 2.77 -5.17 -33.80
C LEU A 94 3.89 -5.57 -34.75
N THR A 95 5.10 -5.05 -34.55
CA THR A 95 6.32 -5.35 -35.30
C THR A 95 7.55 -5.31 -34.39
N PRO A 96 8.62 -6.01 -34.73
CA PRO A 96 9.91 -5.85 -34.08
C PRO A 96 10.42 -4.40 -34.16
N PHE A 97 11.30 -4.03 -33.23
CA PHE A 97 11.97 -2.73 -33.29
C PHE A 97 12.79 -2.59 -34.58
N GLY A 98 12.74 -1.42 -35.21
CA GLY A 98 13.45 -1.12 -36.44
C GLY A 98 12.77 -1.57 -37.72
N THR A 99 11.60 -2.17 -37.68
CA THR A 99 10.81 -2.50 -38.87
C THR A 99 10.24 -1.24 -39.49
N ASP A 100 10.53 -1.00 -40.75
CA ASP A 100 9.95 0.13 -41.51
C ASP A 100 8.52 -0.20 -41.93
N MET A 101 7.57 0.59 -41.45
CA MET A 101 6.13 0.47 -41.71
C MET A 101 5.55 1.72 -42.34
N ASN A 102 6.40 2.58 -42.88
CA ASN A 102 5.94 3.80 -43.55
C ASN A 102 5.04 3.46 -44.75
N GLY A 103 3.92 4.15 -44.88
CA GLY A 103 2.93 3.93 -45.93
C GLY A 103 2.03 2.72 -45.78
N VAL A 104 2.16 1.97 -44.68
CA VAL A 104 1.29 0.82 -44.40
C VAL A 104 0.07 1.31 -43.64
N GLN A 105 -1.06 1.49 -44.32
CA GLN A 105 -2.30 2.05 -43.75
C GLN A 105 -2.80 1.27 -42.54
N ASP A 106 -2.82 -0.06 -42.61
CA ASP A 106 -3.24 -0.93 -41.51
C ASP A 106 -2.36 -0.74 -40.25
N PHE A 107 -1.06 -0.46 -40.43
CA PHE A 107 -0.17 -0.20 -39.30
C PHE A 107 -0.57 1.10 -38.58
N TYR A 108 -0.91 2.13 -39.30
CA TYR A 108 -1.39 3.39 -38.74
C TYR A 108 -2.71 3.22 -37.97
N GLU A 109 -3.57 2.32 -38.43
CA GLU A 109 -4.85 2.03 -37.78
C GLU A 109 -4.72 1.20 -36.51
N TYR A 110 -3.82 0.17 -36.50
CA TYR A 110 -3.81 -0.86 -35.44
C TYR A 110 -2.67 -0.72 -34.44
N SER A 111 -1.56 -0.07 -34.74
CA SER A 111 -0.44 0.10 -33.82
C SER A 111 -0.79 1.06 -32.69
N SER A 112 -0.86 0.54 -31.47
CA SER A 112 -1.14 1.35 -30.25
C SER A 112 0.13 1.98 -29.62
N LEU A 113 1.31 1.65 -30.13
CA LEU A 113 2.60 2.19 -29.68
C LEU A 113 3.59 2.19 -30.85
N PRO A 114 3.39 3.05 -31.90
CA PRO A 114 4.15 2.99 -33.12
C PRO A 114 5.64 3.36 -32.94
N LEU A 115 5.94 4.27 -32.02
CA LEU A 115 7.30 4.74 -31.71
C LEU A 115 7.52 4.80 -30.20
N GLY A 116 8.77 4.58 -29.78
CA GLY A 116 9.18 4.60 -28.39
C GLY A 116 8.60 3.44 -27.59
N GLY A 117 8.70 3.55 -26.30
CA GLY A 117 8.20 2.61 -25.32
C GLY A 117 7.11 3.22 -24.45
N GLU A 118 7.01 2.75 -23.21
CA GLU A 118 6.01 3.16 -22.24
C GLU A 118 6.66 3.49 -20.90
N LEU A 119 6.18 4.55 -20.25
CA LEU A 119 6.49 4.92 -18.87
C LEU A 119 5.19 4.98 -18.08
N ILE A 120 5.11 4.22 -17.00
CA ILE A 120 4.08 4.31 -15.99
C ILE A 120 4.73 4.86 -14.73
N TYR A 121 4.16 5.92 -14.17
CA TYR A 121 4.61 6.47 -12.90
C TYR A 121 3.45 6.58 -11.92
N GLN A 122 3.76 6.36 -10.66
CA GLN A 122 2.81 6.49 -9.57
C GLN A 122 3.49 7.10 -8.35
N ASP A 123 2.96 8.22 -7.88
CA ASP A 123 3.36 8.85 -6.65
C ASP A 123 2.25 8.70 -5.61
N THR A 124 2.62 8.23 -4.43
CA THR A 124 1.70 8.09 -3.31
C THR A 124 2.28 8.78 -2.10
N SER A 125 1.50 9.62 -1.45
CA SER A 125 1.83 10.30 -0.20
C SER A 125 0.77 9.96 0.84
N SER A 126 1.21 9.62 2.06
CA SER A 126 0.31 9.33 3.18
C SER A 126 0.79 10.04 4.43
N LYS A 127 -0.05 10.91 4.97
CA LYS A 127 0.18 11.64 6.23
C LYS A 127 -0.78 11.12 7.28
N ARG A 128 -0.23 10.76 8.45
CA ARG A 128 -1.03 10.30 9.59
C ARG A 128 -0.77 11.20 10.78
N TYR A 129 -1.85 11.65 11.39
CA TYR A 129 -1.88 12.35 12.67
C TYR A 129 -2.55 11.47 13.70
N THR A 130 -1.97 11.35 14.88
CA THR A 130 -2.52 10.58 15.99
C THR A 130 -2.50 11.44 17.24
N PHE A 131 -3.63 11.45 17.93
CA PHE A 131 -3.75 12.08 19.25
C PHE A 131 -4.46 11.08 20.16
N ARG A 132 -3.80 10.70 21.24
CA ARG A 132 -4.32 9.70 22.19
C ARG A 132 -4.16 10.21 23.60
N ASN A 133 -5.24 10.10 24.39
CA ASN A 133 -5.24 10.37 25.82
C ASN A 133 -5.73 9.13 26.55
N VAL A 134 -5.07 8.82 27.66
CA VAL A 134 -5.45 7.71 28.55
C VAL A 134 -5.28 8.15 29.99
N ALA A 135 -6.26 7.86 30.82
CA ALA A 135 -6.19 8.01 32.25
C ALA A 135 -6.26 6.62 32.91
N ASP A 136 -5.24 6.28 33.68
CA ASP A 136 -5.16 5.04 34.45
C ASP A 136 -5.36 5.36 35.93
N PHE A 137 -6.34 4.74 36.54
CA PHE A 137 -6.61 4.76 37.96
C PHE A 137 -6.24 3.40 38.54
N SER A 138 -5.45 3.38 39.63
CA SER A 138 -5.10 2.14 40.33
C SER A 138 -5.04 2.41 41.84
N LYS A 139 -5.93 1.77 42.60
CA LYS A 139 -5.96 1.94 44.05
C LYS A 139 -6.25 0.63 44.75
N LYS A 140 -5.52 0.40 45.82
CA LYS A 140 -5.68 -0.74 46.70
C LYS A 140 -6.11 -0.24 48.10
N TRP A 141 -7.13 -0.87 48.68
CA TRP A 141 -7.54 -0.64 50.06
C TRP A 141 -7.96 -1.95 50.72
N GLY A 142 -7.19 -2.35 51.70
CA GLY A 142 -7.37 -3.66 52.34
C GLY A 142 -7.26 -4.81 51.32
N VAL A 143 -8.31 -5.61 51.22
CA VAL A 143 -8.37 -6.77 50.31
C VAL A 143 -8.87 -6.43 48.88
N HIS A 144 -9.25 -5.18 48.67
CA HIS A 144 -9.79 -4.68 47.39
C HIS A 144 -8.71 -3.99 46.56
N HIS A 145 -8.66 -4.28 45.28
CA HIS A 145 -7.87 -3.57 44.31
C HIS A 145 -8.73 -3.25 43.10
N VAL A 146 -8.79 -1.98 42.71
CA VAL A 146 -9.43 -1.50 41.48
C VAL A 146 -8.38 -0.94 40.58
N PHE A 147 -8.39 -1.42 39.35
CA PHE A 147 -7.72 -0.78 38.21
C PHE A 147 -8.78 -0.35 37.20
N ALA A 148 -8.74 0.90 36.78
CA ALA A 148 -9.57 1.44 35.71
C ALA A 148 -8.71 2.21 34.74
N SER A 149 -8.91 1.99 33.46
CA SER A 149 -8.27 2.76 32.38
C SER A 149 -9.35 3.24 31.44
N ALA A 150 -9.32 4.52 31.09
CA ALA A 150 -10.21 5.09 30.08
C ALA A 150 -9.44 6.02 29.16
N GLY A 151 -9.78 5.98 27.88
CA GLY A 151 -9.05 6.79 26.91
C GLY A 151 -9.83 7.09 25.64
N THR A 152 -9.24 8.02 24.89
CA THR A 152 -9.70 8.41 23.56
C THR A 152 -8.52 8.40 22.60
N GLU A 153 -8.77 8.02 21.35
CA GLU A 153 -7.80 8.09 20.27
C GLU A 153 -8.43 8.71 19.02
N LEU A 154 -7.80 9.72 18.51
CA LEU A 154 -8.12 10.38 17.25
C LEU A 154 -7.01 10.06 16.26
N THR A 155 -7.38 9.54 15.08
CA THR A 155 -6.45 9.33 13.99
C THR A 155 -7.01 9.95 12.71
N SER A 156 -6.18 10.73 12.03
CA SER A 156 -6.48 11.26 10.70
C SER A 156 -5.41 10.79 9.72
N VAL A 157 -5.84 10.15 8.65
CA VAL A 157 -4.96 9.70 7.55
C VAL A 157 -5.39 10.40 6.28
N VAL A 158 -4.49 11.19 5.72
CA VAL A 158 -4.65 11.82 4.41
C VAL A 158 -3.71 11.12 3.45
N SER A 159 -4.27 10.52 2.39
CA SER A 159 -3.52 9.78 1.38
C SER A 159 -3.87 10.30 -0.01
N ASN A 160 -2.85 10.70 -0.76
CA ASN A 160 -2.97 11.20 -2.12
C ASN A 160 -2.16 10.28 -3.03
N SER A 161 -2.75 9.88 -4.15
CA SER A 161 -2.07 9.07 -5.16
C SER A 161 -2.29 9.66 -6.53
N HIS A 162 -1.19 9.83 -7.27
CA HIS A 162 -1.19 10.26 -8.67
C HIS A 162 -0.59 9.13 -9.49
N LYS A 163 -1.31 8.67 -10.49
CA LYS A 163 -0.83 7.66 -11.41
C LYS A 163 -1.00 8.16 -12.84
N GLY A 164 0.08 8.11 -13.60
CA GLY A 164 0.09 8.48 -15.00
C GLY A 164 0.75 7.40 -15.86
N ARG A 165 0.45 7.47 -17.14
CA ARG A 165 1.01 6.62 -18.18
C ARG A 165 1.35 7.48 -19.38
N SER A 166 2.59 7.37 -19.84
CA SER A 166 3.08 8.10 -21.03
C SER A 166 3.59 7.10 -22.05
N LEU A 167 3.14 7.24 -23.26
CA LEU A 167 3.57 6.42 -24.40
C LEU A 167 4.61 7.18 -25.24
N GLY A 168 5.42 6.45 -25.99
CA GLY A 168 6.49 7.03 -26.79
C GLY A 168 7.80 7.25 -26.01
N TYR A 169 7.96 6.64 -24.83
CA TYR A 169 9.11 6.83 -23.96
C TYR A 169 10.41 6.26 -24.54
N MET A 170 11.46 7.06 -24.54
CA MET A 170 12.79 6.72 -25.07
C MET A 170 13.88 6.98 -24.00
N PRO A 171 14.09 6.03 -23.06
CA PRO A 171 15.00 6.21 -21.92
C PRO A 171 16.45 6.48 -22.37
N PHE A 172 16.91 5.82 -23.40
CA PHE A 172 18.28 5.94 -23.90
C PHE A 172 18.52 7.17 -24.81
N ARG A 173 17.45 7.94 -25.09
CA ARG A 173 17.51 9.21 -25.84
C ARG A 173 17.26 10.39 -24.91
N GLY A 174 17.91 10.41 -23.73
CA GLY A 174 17.77 11.48 -22.76
C GLY A 174 16.42 11.49 -22.03
N LYS A 175 15.75 10.33 -21.91
CA LYS A 175 14.40 10.20 -21.29
C LYS A 175 13.36 11.08 -22.00
N SER A 176 13.47 11.21 -23.31
CA SER A 176 12.53 11.95 -24.15
C SER A 176 11.31 11.11 -24.52
N PHE A 177 10.33 11.76 -25.14
CA PHE A 177 9.13 11.10 -25.68
C PHE A 177 9.06 11.35 -27.18
N ALA A 178 8.61 10.32 -27.91
CA ALA A 178 8.38 10.43 -29.36
C ALA A 178 7.20 11.36 -29.63
N ASP A 179 7.37 12.25 -30.60
CA ASP A 179 6.27 13.03 -31.15
C ASP A 179 5.56 12.18 -32.21
N ILE A 180 4.30 11.86 -31.95
CA ILE A 180 3.51 10.93 -32.76
C ILE A 180 2.21 11.62 -33.18
N ASP A 181 1.98 11.66 -34.51
CA ASP A 181 0.78 12.26 -35.09
C ASP A 181 -0.49 11.48 -34.70
N LEU A 182 -1.30 12.07 -33.85
CA LEU A 182 -2.56 11.49 -33.35
C LEU A 182 -3.61 11.37 -34.46
N THR A 183 -3.52 12.13 -35.53
CA THR A 183 -4.46 12.05 -36.65
C THR A 183 -4.15 10.86 -37.55
N LEU A 184 -2.89 10.46 -37.62
CA LEU A 184 -2.43 9.36 -38.44
C LEU A 184 -2.60 8.01 -37.66
N TYR A 185 -2.18 7.95 -36.38
CA TYR A 185 -2.17 6.73 -35.58
C TYR A 185 -3.41 6.60 -34.69
N GLN A 186 -4.50 6.06 -35.24
CA GLN A 186 -5.80 6.00 -34.55
C GLN A 186 -5.79 5.11 -33.29
N ALA A 187 -5.14 3.95 -33.31
CA ALA A 187 -5.06 3.09 -32.14
C ALA A 187 -4.21 3.71 -31.02
N TYR A 188 -3.16 4.45 -31.39
CA TYR A 188 -2.36 5.21 -30.45
C TYR A 188 -3.18 6.33 -29.78
N ALA A 189 -3.91 7.11 -30.57
CA ALA A 189 -4.80 8.17 -30.07
C ALA A 189 -5.86 7.61 -29.10
N ARG A 190 -6.51 6.49 -29.44
CA ARG A 190 -7.43 5.78 -28.53
C ARG A 190 -6.73 5.29 -27.25
N SER A 191 -5.53 4.77 -27.35
CA SER A 191 -4.75 4.29 -26.20
C SER A 191 -4.44 5.40 -25.20
N ILE A 192 -4.16 6.63 -25.66
CA ILE A 192 -3.96 7.80 -24.80
C ILE A 192 -5.29 8.18 -24.11
N GLN A 193 -6.37 8.27 -24.87
CA GLN A 193 -7.68 8.66 -24.33
C GLN A 193 -8.22 7.68 -23.28
N GLN A 194 -7.97 6.40 -23.44
CA GLN A 194 -8.44 5.35 -22.54
C GLN A 194 -7.64 5.26 -21.22
N ASN A 195 -6.49 5.90 -21.13
CA ASN A 195 -5.61 5.85 -19.96
C ASN A 195 -5.26 7.26 -19.45
N PRO A 196 -6.25 8.04 -19.01
CA PRO A 196 -5.99 9.36 -18.46
C PRO A 196 -5.20 9.25 -17.13
N MET A 197 -4.57 10.36 -16.72
CA MET A 197 -4.01 10.47 -15.38
C MET A 197 -5.08 10.23 -14.33
N SER A 198 -4.77 9.42 -13.33
CA SER A 198 -5.64 9.14 -12.20
C SER A 198 -5.14 9.87 -10.96
N ILE A 199 -6.04 10.61 -10.31
CA ILE A 199 -5.78 11.31 -9.05
C ILE A 199 -6.78 10.78 -8.02
N ILE A 200 -6.26 10.28 -6.89
CA ILE A 200 -7.08 9.72 -5.82
C ILE A 200 -6.67 10.40 -4.51
N ASP A 201 -7.61 11.15 -3.94
CA ASP A 201 -7.46 11.77 -2.64
C ASP A 201 -8.39 11.10 -1.64
N ASN A 202 -7.81 10.66 -0.55
CA ASN A 202 -8.51 9.93 0.50
C ASN A 202 -8.22 10.53 1.86
N THR A 203 -9.26 10.82 2.63
CA THR A 203 -9.14 11.19 4.03
C THR A 203 -9.94 10.22 4.88
N THR A 204 -9.25 9.58 5.83
CA THR A 204 -9.88 8.69 6.80
C THR A 204 -9.65 9.24 8.20
N ASN A 205 -10.74 9.57 8.87
CA ASN A 205 -10.74 10.00 10.26
C ASN A 205 -11.36 8.93 11.13
N THR A 206 -10.71 8.60 12.23
CA THR A 206 -11.22 7.65 13.22
C THR A 206 -11.20 8.29 14.60
N LEU A 207 -12.24 8.01 15.39
CA LEU A 207 -12.34 8.37 16.78
C LEU A 207 -12.72 7.12 17.57
N SER A 208 -11.90 6.80 18.56
CA SER A 208 -12.09 5.64 19.42
C SER A 208 -12.23 6.07 20.86
N TYR A 209 -13.18 5.50 21.57
CA TYR A 209 -13.30 5.53 23.03
C TYR A 209 -13.09 4.13 23.55
N PHE A 210 -12.34 3.99 24.63
CA PHE A 210 -12.11 2.70 25.23
C PHE A 210 -12.01 2.83 26.75
N SER A 211 -12.47 1.79 27.45
CA SER A 211 -12.31 1.66 28.90
C SER A 211 -12.10 0.22 29.31
N VAL A 212 -11.34 0.06 30.37
CA VAL A 212 -11.07 -1.22 31.01
C VAL A 212 -11.29 -1.02 32.50
N LEU A 213 -12.03 -1.91 33.13
CA LEU A 213 -12.20 -1.98 34.57
C LEU A 213 -11.81 -3.36 35.06
N THR A 214 -10.86 -3.43 35.99
CA THR A 214 -10.46 -4.67 36.67
C THR A 214 -10.68 -4.50 38.14
N TYR A 215 -11.48 -5.39 38.75
CA TYR A 215 -11.67 -5.49 40.17
C TYR A 215 -11.09 -6.79 40.70
N THR A 216 -10.25 -6.69 41.69
CA THR A 216 -9.62 -7.83 42.36
C THR A 216 -9.99 -7.84 43.84
N TYR A 217 -10.56 -8.95 44.30
CA TYR A 217 -10.88 -9.18 45.71
C TYR A 217 -9.94 -10.23 46.31
N ASN A 218 -9.25 -9.85 47.39
CA ASN A 218 -8.34 -10.71 48.18
C ASN A 218 -7.29 -11.48 47.33
N ASN A 219 -6.91 -10.95 46.18
CA ASN A 219 -6.08 -11.61 45.16
C ASN A 219 -6.65 -12.95 44.64
N LYS A 220 -7.87 -13.33 45.03
CA LYS A 220 -8.53 -14.58 44.69
C LYS A 220 -9.46 -14.46 43.52
N TYR A 221 -10.33 -13.45 43.53
CA TYR A 221 -11.40 -13.25 42.55
C TYR A 221 -11.10 -11.98 41.76
N ILE A 222 -11.08 -12.11 40.43
CA ILE A 222 -10.81 -11.02 39.53
C ILE A 222 -11.96 -10.93 38.54
N ALA A 223 -12.53 -9.76 38.38
CA ALA A 223 -13.54 -9.46 37.37
C ALA A 223 -12.99 -8.37 36.45
N ASN A 224 -13.13 -8.56 35.14
CA ASN A 224 -12.75 -7.57 34.12
C ASN A 224 -13.96 -7.19 33.28
N PHE A 225 -14.07 -5.90 32.99
CA PHE A 225 -15.02 -5.34 32.03
C PHE A 225 -14.25 -4.46 31.05
N ASN A 226 -14.48 -4.68 29.75
CA ASN A 226 -13.89 -3.89 28.68
C ASN A 226 -15.01 -3.30 27.84
N LEU A 227 -14.85 -2.06 27.42
CA LEU A 227 -15.74 -1.36 26.51
C LEU A 227 -14.90 -0.62 25.48
N ARG A 228 -15.27 -0.71 24.20
CA ARG A 228 -14.68 0.05 23.11
C ARG A 228 -15.77 0.50 22.14
N ALA A 229 -15.70 1.73 21.70
CA ALA A 229 -16.53 2.26 20.63
C ALA A 229 -15.64 2.97 19.61
N ASP A 230 -15.71 2.51 18.39
CA ASP A 230 -14.95 3.06 17.27
C ASP A 230 -15.89 3.74 16.28
N GLY A 231 -15.52 4.93 15.85
CA GLY A 231 -16.22 5.70 14.83
C GLY A 231 -15.28 6.08 13.68
N SER A 232 -15.79 6.07 12.46
CA SER A 232 -15.03 6.50 11.30
C SER A 232 -15.93 7.23 10.29
N ASN A 233 -15.35 8.19 9.56
CA ASN A 233 -16.01 8.80 8.42
C ASN A 233 -16.26 7.82 7.26
N ARG A 234 -15.71 6.60 7.35
CA ARG A 234 -15.92 5.51 6.37
C ARG A 234 -17.04 4.54 6.75
N PHE A 235 -17.54 4.61 7.99
CA PHE A 235 -18.66 3.78 8.44
C PHE A 235 -19.99 4.39 7.98
N GLY A 236 -20.46 4.00 6.79
CA GLY A 236 -21.77 4.28 6.26
C GLY A 236 -22.25 5.74 6.27
N GLN A 237 -23.38 5.99 5.62
CA GLN A 237 -24.02 7.32 5.64
C GLN A 237 -24.90 7.54 6.88
N ASP A 238 -25.34 6.45 7.53
CA ASP A 238 -26.17 6.52 8.72
C ASP A 238 -25.35 6.94 9.94
N LYS A 239 -25.70 8.08 10.53
CA LYS A 239 -25.04 8.63 11.71
C LYS A 239 -25.14 7.72 12.93
N SER A 240 -26.21 6.94 13.05
CA SER A 240 -26.46 6.01 14.17
C SER A 240 -25.54 4.80 14.14
N ALA A 241 -25.07 4.38 12.98
CA ALA A 241 -24.17 3.25 12.79
C ALA A 241 -22.67 3.61 12.85
N ARG A 242 -22.33 4.89 13.07
CA ARG A 242 -20.94 5.36 13.06
C ARG A 242 -20.14 4.96 14.28
N PHE A 243 -20.79 4.70 15.41
CA PHE A 243 -20.18 4.26 16.64
C PHE A 243 -20.81 2.94 17.07
N LEU A 244 -20.06 1.85 16.94
CA LEU A 244 -20.49 0.51 17.36
C LEU A 244 -19.75 0.12 18.64
N PRO A 245 -20.42 0.16 19.80
CA PRO A 245 -19.80 -0.25 21.04
C PRO A 245 -19.66 -1.77 21.10
N ILE A 246 -18.48 -2.22 21.46
CA ILE A 246 -18.14 -3.62 21.71
C ILE A 246 -17.75 -3.72 23.18
N TRP A 247 -18.29 -4.70 23.89
CA TRP A 247 -17.96 -4.91 25.28
C TRP A 247 -17.67 -6.38 25.57
N SER A 248 -16.90 -6.63 26.59
CA SER A 248 -16.64 -7.97 27.11
C SER A 248 -16.56 -7.94 28.63
N ILE A 249 -16.97 -9.07 29.24
CA ILE A 249 -16.79 -9.32 30.65
C ILE A 249 -16.10 -10.67 30.84
N SER A 250 -15.20 -10.74 31.81
CA SER A 250 -14.52 -11.97 32.16
C SER A 250 -14.26 -12.05 33.65
N GLY A 251 -14.19 -13.28 34.18
CA GLY A 251 -13.85 -13.56 35.54
C GLY A 251 -12.72 -14.56 35.67
N ARG A 252 -11.90 -14.41 36.69
CA ARG A 252 -10.80 -15.33 37.02
C ARG A 252 -10.86 -15.66 38.52
N TRP A 253 -10.70 -16.92 38.86
CA TRP A 253 -10.53 -17.41 40.21
C TRP A 253 -9.11 -17.99 40.39
N ASN A 254 -8.33 -17.42 41.30
CA ASN A 254 -7.03 -17.89 41.69
C ASN A 254 -7.15 -18.93 42.80
N VAL A 255 -7.38 -20.16 42.43
CA VAL A 255 -7.65 -21.29 43.36
C VAL A 255 -6.50 -21.53 44.33
N HIS A 256 -5.25 -21.33 43.89
CA HIS A 256 -4.05 -21.52 44.71
C HIS A 256 -3.95 -20.55 45.91
N HIS A 257 -4.73 -19.47 45.93
CA HIS A 257 -4.83 -18.59 47.11
C HIS A 257 -5.92 -19.00 48.09
N GLU A 258 -6.65 -20.11 47.84
CA GLU A 258 -7.65 -20.63 48.76
C GLU A 258 -7.00 -21.52 49.82
N LYS A 259 -7.53 -21.47 51.06
CA LYS A 259 -7.00 -22.27 52.19
C LYS A 259 -6.97 -23.77 51.92
N PHE A 260 -7.91 -24.28 51.12
CA PHE A 260 -7.96 -25.69 50.78
C PHE A 260 -6.90 -26.10 49.74
N ALA A 261 -6.39 -25.14 48.99
CA ALA A 261 -5.40 -25.37 47.93
C ALA A 261 -3.95 -25.16 48.43
N GLU A 262 -3.74 -24.64 49.64
CA GLU A 262 -2.38 -24.41 50.21
C GLU A 262 -1.53 -25.69 50.29
N LYS A 263 -2.14 -26.86 50.22
CA LYS A 263 -1.48 -28.17 50.28
C LYS A 263 -1.24 -28.78 48.91
N TRP A 264 -1.57 -28.09 47.82
CA TRP A 264 -1.40 -28.61 46.47
C TRP A 264 -0.07 -28.09 45.90
N ASP A 265 0.91 -29.01 45.76
CA ASP A 265 2.16 -28.76 45.01
C ASP A 265 1.86 -28.81 43.51
N TRP A 266 1.81 -27.66 42.92
CA TRP A 266 1.60 -27.54 41.49
C TRP A 266 2.89 -27.05 40.80
#